data_7f0b2a9fa8a5b17363751b9a8c1d02ea
#
_entry.id   7f0b2a9fa8a5b17363751b9a8c1d02ea
#
_cell.length_a   1.000
_cell.length_b   1.000
_cell.length_c   1.000
_cell.angle_alpha   90.00
_cell.angle_beta   90.00
_cell.angle_gamma   90.00
#
_symmetry.space_group_name_H-M   'P 1'
#
loop_
_entity.id
_entity.type
_entity.pdbx_description
1 polymer ?
#
loop_
_entity_poly.entity_id
_entity_poly.type
_entity_poly.pdbx_seq_one_letter_code
_entity_poly.pdbx_strand_id
1 'polypeptide(L)'
;TVPVTPLDVSSAEGGDAASEPRGDPVVRRWREEAALLLAERTRSRGESPAVRMPPHLPATRLDDLRADGDRFALDLRRPLPPEPRPAGRLGTVFHEAVALRLSGQGQLLTLEQSGVPDTLAPGDREVLERWLEVAENLPLLGGHVLEDTEVELELALEPVTLRCRLDAVFRGPGGTWLIVDWKTGSRRVPVDQLSVYVHALAAS
;
A
#
# COMPACT_ATOMS: atom_id res chain seq x y z
N THR A 1 -16.28 4.10 29.75
CA THR A 1 -15.15 4.72 30.47
C THR A 1 -15.29 4.38 31.94
N VAL A 2 -14.53 3.39 32.41
CA VAL A 2 -14.49 3.02 33.84
C VAL A 2 -13.31 3.78 34.45
N PRO A 3 -13.51 4.57 35.52
CA PRO A 3 -12.43 5.27 36.19
C PRO A 3 -11.60 4.28 37.00
N VAL A 4 -10.30 4.19 36.67
CA VAL A 4 -9.32 3.45 37.48
C VAL A 4 -8.84 4.41 38.56
N THR A 5 -9.25 4.16 39.80
CA THR A 5 -8.76 4.84 40.99
C THR A 5 -7.31 4.44 41.24
N PRO A 6 -6.36 5.36 41.44
CA PRO A 6 -5.02 5.03 41.88
C PRO A 6 -5.04 4.43 43.29
N LEU A 7 -4.40 3.29 43.47
CA LEU A 7 -4.12 2.74 44.79
C LEU A 7 -3.08 3.63 45.47
N ASP A 8 -3.52 4.23 46.56
CA ASP A 8 -2.68 4.99 47.49
C ASP A 8 -1.82 4.00 48.28
N VAL A 9 -0.49 4.04 48.07
CA VAL A 9 0.49 3.20 48.78
C VAL A 9 1.29 4.09 49.71
N SER A 10 0.59 4.83 50.59
CA SER A 10 1.21 5.57 51.67
C SER A 10 0.71 5.02 52.98
N SER A 11 1.43 4.11 53.59
CA SER A 11 1.67 3.91 55.01
C SER A 11 1.99 2.43 55.34
N ALA A 12 3.28 2.13 55.40
CA ALA A 12 3.81 1.11 56.30
C ALA A 12 5.24 1.50 56.66
N GLU A 13 5.33 2.36 57.70
CA GLU A 13 6.60 2.52 58.41
C GLU A 13 6.78 1.34 59.42
N GLY A 14 8.01 0.84 59.44
CA GLY A 14 8.55 0.17 60.61
C GLY A 14 8.61 -1.35 60.58
N GLY A 15 9.80 -1.88 60.34
CA GLY A 15 10.06 -3.27 60.65
C GLY A 15 11.30 -3.87 59.95
N ASP A 16 12.41 -3.85 60.64
CA ASP A 16 13.45 -4.84 60.62
C ASP A 16 14.29 -5.01 59.29
N ALA A 17 15.60 -4.77 59.48
CA ALA A 17 16.62 -5.08 58.47
C ALA A 17 16.77 -6.60 58.31
N ALA A 18 15.77 -7.24 57.73
CA ALA A 18 15.83 -8.61 57.23
C ALA A 18 16.38 -8.55 55.82
N SER A 19 17.47 -9.23 55.60
CA SER A 19 18.12 -9.50 54.32
C SER A 19 17.09 -9.69 53.22
N GLU A 20 17.14 -8.84 52.16
CA GLU A 20 16.29 -9.00 50.99
C GLU A 20 16.37 -10.46 50.50
N PRO A 21 15.25 -11.18 50.38
CA PRO A 21 15.26 -12.50 49.79
C PRO A 21 15.84 -12.32 48.39
N ARG A 22 16.92 -13.04 48.09
CA ARG A 22 17.48 -13.14 46.73
C ARG A 22 16.32 -13.51 45.82
N GLY A 23 15.70 -12.49 45.22
CA GLY A 23 14.47 -12.64 44.48
C GLY A 23 14.59 -13.72 43.42
N ASP A 24 13.56 -14.52 43.33
CA ASP A 24 13.43 -15.58 42.33
C ASP A 24 13.97 -15.07 40.97
N PRO A 25 14.94 -15.78 40.36
CA PRO A 25 15.53 -15.36 39.08
C PRO A 25 14.46 -15.11 37.99
N VAL A 26 13.33 -15.80 38.07
CA VAL A 26 12.18 -15.60 37.16
C VAL A 26 11.54 -14.22 37.41
N VAL A 27 11.32 -13.84 38.66
CA VAL A 27 10.74 -12.52 39.01
C VAL A 27 11.68 -11.39 38.62
N ARG A 28 12.98 -11.58 38.81
CA ARG A 28 13.99 -10.60 38.38
C ARG A 28 13.93 -10.39 36.86
N ARG A 29 13.91 -11.46 36.07
CA ARG A 29 13.81 -11.42 34.61
C ARG A 29 12.53 -10.71 34.18
N TRP A 30 11.40 -11.01 34.78
CA TRP A 30 10.14 -10.32 34.46
C TRP A 30 10.18 -8.82 34.77
N ARG A 31 10.83 -8.43 35.87
CA ARG A 31 11.02 -7.00 36.18
C ARG A 31 11.90 -6.30 35.15
N GLU A 32 12.97 -6.95 34.72
CA GLU A 32 13.86 -6.44 33.67
C GLU A 32 13.12 -6.30 32.34
N GLU A 33 12.35 -7.31 31.94
CA GLU A 33 11.53 -7.29 30.73
C GLU A 33 10.45 -6.19 30.81
N ALA A 34 9.76 -6.08 31.93
CA ALA A 34 8.76 -5.02 32.16
C ALA A 34 9.38 -3.62 32.11
N ALA A 35 10.55 -3.43 32.69
CA ALA A 35 11.28 -2.17 32.64
C ALA A 35 11.66 -1.78 31.19
N LEU A 36 12.10 -2.74 30.38
CA LEU A 36 12.40 -2.52 28.96
C LEU A 36 11.13 -2.14 28.17
N LEU A 37 10.03 -2.83 28.40
CA LEU A 37 8.75 -2.52 27.74
C LEU A 37 8.21 -1.14 28.15
N LEU A 38 8.33 -0.76 29.41
CA LEU A 38 7.93 0.56 29.89
C LEU A 38 8.84 1.66 29.31
N ALA A 39 10.14 1.43 29.23
CA ALA A 39 11.07 2.37 28.61
C ALA A 39 10.80 2.53 27.11
N GLU A 40 10.48 1.45 26.39
CA GLU A 40 10.07 1.50 24.98
C GLU A 40 8.75 2.25 24.81
N ARG A 41 7.76 1.96 25.67
CA ARG A 41 6.47 2.69 25.67
C ARG A 41 6.65 4.19 25.92
N THR A 42 7.55 4.56 26.83
CA THR A 42 7.83 5.98 27.12
C THR A 42 8.52 6.66 25.95
N ARG A 43 9.49 5.99 25.31
CA ARG A 43 10.13 6.47 24.08
C ARG A 43 9.13 6.62 22.92
N SER A 44 8.26 5.64 22.75
CA SER A 44 7.23 5.65 21.69
C SER A 44 6.16 6.73 21.90
N ARG A 45 6.00 7.27 23.13
CA ARG A 45 5.04 8.35 23.43
C ARG A 45 5.65 9.76 23.35
N GLY A 46 6.97 9.87 23.36
CA GLY A 46 7.63 11.17 23.50
C GLY A 46 8.14 11.78 22.20
N GLU A 47 8.40 11.00 21.16
CA GLU A 47 8.92 11.50 19.89
C GLU A 47 8.31 10.68 18.74
N SER A 48 7.69 11.36 17.79
CA SER A 48 7.42 10.74 16.48
C SER A 48 8.77 10.29 15.93
N PRO A 49 8.98 8.98 15.69
CA PRO A 49 10.29 8.50 15.28
C PRO A 49 10.62 9.10 13.92
N ALA A 50 11.66 9.96 13.88
CA ALA A 50 12.18 10.44 12.62
C ALA A 50 12.65 9.23 11.79
N VAL A 51 11.99 8.98 10.67
CA VAL A 51 12.33 7.91 9.74
C VAL A 51 12.90 8.54 8.48
N ARG A 52 14.05 8.04 8.05
CA ARG A 52 14.63 8.47 6.79
C ARG A 52 13.77 7.98 5.64
N MET A 53 13.32 8.88 4.78
CA MET A 53 12.60 8.52 3.56
C MET A 53 13.50 7.68 2.65
N PRO A 54 12.97 6.64 2.00
CA PRO A 54 13.70 5.90 0.99
C PRO A 54 13.97 6.79 -0.23
N PRO A 55 15.06 6.59 -0.97
CA PRO A 55 15.37 7.38 -2.16
C PRO A 55 14.31 7.21 -3.27
N HIS A 56 13.65 6.07 -3.31
CA HIS A 56 12.55 5.78 -4.25
C HIS A 56 11.30 5.37 -3.48
N LEU A 57 10.16 5.91 -3.88
CA LEU A 57 8.86 5.60 -3.30
C LEU A 57 7.84 5.36 -4.42
N PRO A 58 7.08 4.25 -4.40
CA PRO A 58 5.96 4.09 -5.32
C PRO A 58 4.92 5.21 -5.13
N ALA A 59 4.41 5.78 -6.22
CA ALA A 59 3.41 6.85 -6.16
C ALA A 59 2.15 6.43 -5.38
N THR A 60 1.79 5.15 -5.41
CA THR A 60 0.67 4.56 -4.65
C THR A 60 0.84 4.66 -3.13
N ARG A 61 2.06 4.86 -2.63
CA ARG A 61 2.34 5.03 -1.19
C ARG A 61 2.09 6.44 -0.67
N LEU A 62 1.86 7.40 -1.55
CA LEU A 62 1.54 8.78 -1.15
C LEU A 62 0.22 8.88 -0.40
N ASP A 63 -0.75 8.06 -0.77
CA ASP A 63 -2.03 8.01 -0.09
C ASP A 63 -1.90 7.52 1.35
N ASP A 64 -1.04 6.52 1.60
CA ASP A 64 -0.75 6.01 2.94
C ASP A 64 -0.07 7.11 3.78
N LEU A 65 0.92 7.81 3.20
CA LEU A 65 1.61 8.91 3.87
C LEU A 65 0.66 10.04 4.26
N ARG A 66 -0.27 10.38 3.38
CA ARG A 66 -1.26 11.44 3.60
C ARG A 66 -2.32 11.05 4.62
N ALA A 67 -2.75 9.80 4.60
CA ALA A 67 -3.77 9.27 5.49
C ALA A 67 -3.29 9.19 6.94
N ASP A 68 -2.07 8.70 7.15
CA ASP A 68 -1.46 8.51 8.48
C ASP A 68 0.08 8.46 8.37
N GLY A 69 0.72 9.63 8.54
CA GLY A 69 2.17 9.75 8.45
C GLY A 69 2.92 8.96 9.52
N ASP A 70 2.37 8.84 10.74
CA ASP A 70 3.00 8.08 11.82
C ASP A 70 2.98 6.58 11.52
N ARG A 71 1.85 6.07 11.03
CA ARG A 71 1.74 4.68 10.58
C ARG A 71 2.65 4.41 9.39
N PHE A 72 2.70 5.31 8.42
CA PHE A 72 3.59 5.21 7.28
C PHE A 72 5.07 5.13 7.71
N ALA A 73 5.48 5.97 8.68
CA ALA A 73 6.84 5.93 9.24
C ALA A 73 7.14 4.60 9.94
N LEU A 74 6.17 4.03 10.67
CA LEU A 74 6.31 2.71 11.28
C LEU A 74 6.45 1.61 10.24
N ASP A 75 5.66 1.66 9.17
CA ASP A 75 5.72 0.69 8.06
C ASP A 75 7.07 0.75 7.32
N LEU A 76 7.65 1.95 7.17
CA LEU A 76 9.01 2.10 6.62
C LEU A 76 10.08 1.52 7.54
N ARG A 77 9.91 1.67 8.85
CA ARG A 77 10.88 1.17 9.84
C ARG A 77 10.80 -0.33 10.04
N ARG A 78 9.60 -0.90 9.95
CA ARG A 78 9.31 -2.32 10.14
C ARG A 78 8.33 -2.80 9.07
N PRO A 79 8.79 -3.00 7.83
CA PRO A 79 7.91 -3.45 6.77
C PRO A 79 7.34 -4.83 7.12
N LEU A 80 6.03 -4.91 7.21
CA LEU A 80 5.33 -6.17 7.36
C LEU A 80 5.13 -6.78 5.99
N PRO A 81 5.27 -8.11 5.84
CA PRO A 81 4.88 -8.78 4.61
C PRO A 81 3.41 -8.46 4.28
N PRO A 82 3.09 -8.18 3.01
CA PRO A 82 1.71 -7.95 2.61
C PRO A 82 0.88 -9.21 2.88
N GLU A 83 -0.31 -9.03 3.44
CA GLU A 83 -1.25 -10.14 3.60
C GLU A 83 -1.63 -10.70 2.23
N PRO A 84 -1.56 -12.04 2.04
CA PRO A 84 -2.05 -12.67 0.83
C PRO A 84 -3.55 -12.37 0.66
N ARG A 85 -3.90 -11.61 -0.36
CA ARG A 85 -5.31 -11.31 -0.68
C ARG A 85 -5.73 -12.12 -1.91
N PRO A 86 -6.66 -13.08 -1.77
CA PRO A 86 -7.16 -13.84 -2.93
C PRO A 86 -7.70 -12.94 -4.04
N ALA A 87 -8.42 -11.87 -3.67
CA ALA A 87 -8.91 -10.87 -4.62
C ALA A 87 -7.79 -10.11 -5.37
N GLY A 88 -6.58 -10.05 -4.82
CA GLY A 88 -5.43 -9.44 -5.49
C GLY A 88 -4.98 -10.20 -6.73
N ARG A 89 -5.14 -11.53 -6.75
CA ARG A 89 -4.79 -12.37 -7.91
C ARG A 89 -5.64 -12.04 -9.12
N LEU A 90 -6.96 -11.92 -8.94
CA LEU A 90 -7.86 -11.60 -10.05
C LEU A 90 -7.57 -10.20 -10.61
N GLY A 91 -7.23 -9.24 -9.75
CA GLY A 91 -6.79 -7.91 -10.15
C GLY A 91 -5.54 -7.95 -11.02
N THR A 92 -4.51 -8.70 -10.62
CA THR A 92 -3.28 -8.86 -11.41
C THR A 92 -3.57 -9.45 -12.79
N VAL A 93 -4.35 -10.55 -12.84
CA VAL A 93 -4.75 -11.18 -14.11
C VAL A 93 -5.53 -10.20 -15.00
N PHE A 94 -6.39 -9.36 -14.40
CA PHE A 94 -7.12 -8.34 -15.15
C PHE A 94 -6.17 -7.31 -15.78
N HIS A 95 -5.21 -6.77 -15.04
CA HIS A 95 -4.25 -5.78 -15.58
C HIS A 95 -3.43 -6.38 -16.73
N GLU A 96 -2.93 -7.61 -16.59
CA GLU A 96 -2.21 -8.30 -17.65
C GLU A 96 -3.10 -8.51 -18.89
N ALA A 97 -4.33 -8.99 -18.70
CA ALA A 97 -5.25 -9.28 -19.80
C ALA A 97 -5.70 -7.99 -20.52
N VAL A 98 -6.01 -6.91 -19.80
CA VAL A 98 -6.41 -5.64 -20.43
C VAL A 98 -5.28 -5.00 -21.21
N ALA A 99 -4.05 -5.05 -20.69
CA ALA A 99 -2.87 -4.56 -21.41
C ALA A 99 -2.64 -5.31 -22.74
N LEU A 100 -2.74 -6.65 -22.71
CA LEU A 100 -2.64 -7.48 -23.92
C LEU A 100 -3.75 -7.16 -24.93
N ARG A 101 -4.99 -6.99 -24.51
CA ARG A 101 -6.11 -6.69 -25.40
C ARG A 101 -6.00 -5.31 -26.02
N LEU A 102 -5.66 -4.30 -25.23
CA LEU A 102 -5.50 -2.93 -25.70
C LEU A 102 -4.33 -2.79 -26.69
N SER A 103 -3.23 -3.49 -26.48
CA SER A 103 -2.07 -3.48 -27.40
C SER A 103 -2.33 -4.16 -28.77
N GLY A 104 -3.54 -4.66 -29.00
CA GLY A 104 -3.93 -5.35 -30.24
C GLY A 104 -3.36 -6.77 -30.38
N GLN A 105 -2.52 -7.20 -29.46
CA GLN A 105 -2.00 -8.55 -29.43
C GLN A 105 -3.04 -9.57 -28.95
N GLY A 106 -4.04 -9.08 -28.19
CA GLY A 106 -5.10 -9.90 -27.60
C GLY A 106 -6.32 -10.13 -28.51
N GLN A 107 -6.49 -9.40 -29.63
CA GLN A 107 -7.66 -9.58 -30.51
C GLN A 107 -7.65 -10.92 -31.28
N LEU A 108 -6.48 -11.54 -31.40
CA LEU A 108 -6.30 -12.83 -32.05
C LEU A 108 -6.10 -13.97 -31.04
N LEU A 109 -6.03 -13.65 -29.74
CA LEU A 109 -5.77 -14.62 -28.68
C LEU A 109 -7.08 -15.03 -28.04
N THR A 110 -7.30 -16.34 -27.89
CA THR A 110 -8.33 -16.86 -26.98
C THR A 110 -7.96 -16.50 -25.55
N LEU A 111 -8.93 -16.53 -24.62
CA LEU A 111 -8.68 -16.30 -23.18
C LEU A 111 -7.52 -17.17 -22.63
N GLU A 112 -7.35 -18.38 -23.18
CA GLU A 112 -6.26 -19.29 -22.84
C GLU A 112 -4.89 -18.77 -23.26
N GLN A 113 -4.83 -18.00 -24.37
CA GLN A 113 -3.60 -17.41 -24.91
C GLN A 113 -3.34 -16.01 -24.33
N SER A 114 -4.34 -15.36 -23.72
CA SER A 114 -4.24 -14.01 -23.13
C SER A 114 -3.66 -14.00 -21.70
N GLY A 115 -2.96 -15.07 -21.28
CA GLY A 115 -2.33 -15.17 -19.97
C GLY A 115 -3.30 -15.42 -18.81
N VAL A 116 -4.59 -15.64 -19.10
CA VAL A 116 -5.58 -15.99 -18.09
C VAL A 116 -5.32 -17.43 -17.63
N PRO A 117 -4.98 -17.68 -16.37
CA PRO A 117 -4.69 -19.03 -15.89
C PRO A 117 -5.89 -19.95 -16.04
N ASP A 118 -5.68 -21.16 -16.57
CA ASP A 118 -6.71 -22.22 -16.64
C ASP A 118 -7.26 -22.62 -15.26
N THR A 119 -6.52 -22.25 -14.20
CA THR A 119 -6.85 -22.52 -12.80
C THR A 119 -7.83 -21.54 -12.19
N LEU A 120 -8.32 -20.52 -12.94
CA LEU A 120 -9.34 -19.60 -12.45
C LEU A 120 -10.66 -20.35 -12.25
N ALA A 121 -11.27 -20.13 -11.08
CA ALA A 121 -12.62 -20.62 -10.81
C ALA A 121 -13.62 -20.07 -11.85
N PRO A 122 -14.65 -20.84 -12.26
CA PRO A 122 -15.60 -20.37 -13.27
C PRO A 122 -16.23 -19.01 -12.97
N GLY A 123 -16.57 -18.73 -11.70
CA GLY A 123 -17.11 -17.44 -11.27
C GLY A 123 -16.13 -16.28 -11.42
N ASP A 124 -14.84 -16.51 -11.16
CA ASP A 124 -13.79 -15.50 -11.33
C ASP A 124 -13.57 -15.19 -12.80
N ARG A 125 -13.69 -16.18 -13.68
CA ARG A 125 -13.60 -16.01 -15.13
C ARG A 125 -14.72 -15.10 -15.66
N GLU A 126 -15.97 -15.32 -15.24
CA GLU A 126 -17.10 -14.47 -15.63
C GLU A 126 -16.92 -13.01 -15.15
N VAL A 127 -16.40 -12.83 -13.95
CA VAL A 127 -16.11 -11.49 -13.41
C VAL A 127 -15.02 -10.82 -14.24
N LEU A 128 -13.95 -11.53 -14.56
CA LEU A 128 -12.84 -11.02 -15.37
C LEU A 128 -13.32 -10.62 -16.77
N GLU A 129 -14.10 -11.44 -17.45
CA GLU A 129 -14.65 -11.16 -18.78
C GLU A 129 -15.49 -9.88 -18.77
N ARG A 130 -16.34 -9.72 -17.75
CA ARG A 130 -17.15 -8.51 -17.58
C ARG A 130 -16.29 -7.26 -17.38
N TRP A 131 -15.22 -7.36 -16.59
CA TRP A 131 -14.31 -6.24 -16.37
C TRP A 131 -13.56 -5.87 -17.65
N LEU A 132 -13.13 -6.84 -18.44
CA LEU A 132 -12.46 -6.63 -19.72
C LEU A 132 -13.40 -5.98 -20.73
N GLU A 133 -14.65 -6.45 -20.83
CA GLU A 133 -15.67 -5.85 -21.68
C GLU A 133 -15.92 -4.36 -21.33
N VAL A 134 -16.03 -4.05 -20.03
CA VAL A 134 -16.18 -2.66 -19.56
C VAL A 134 -14.94 -1.84 -19.90
N ALA A 135 -13.74 -2.37 -19.72
CA ALA A 135 -12.49 -1.66 -19.99
C ALA A 135 -12.31 -1.33 -21.48
N GLU A 136 -12.66 -2.26 -22.38
CA GLU A 136 -12.56 -2.07 -23.81
C GLU A 136 -13.60 -1.10 -24.38
N ASN A 137 -14.79 -1.03 -23.75
CA ASN A 137 -15.92 -0.25 -24.23
C ASN A 137 -16.12 1.07 -23.46
N LEU A 138 -15.09 1.57 -22.76
CA LEU A 138 -15.19 2.85 -22.08
C LEU A 138 -15.43 3.99 -23.09
N PRO A 139 -16.53 4.77 -22.95
CA PRO A 139 -16.82 5.88 -23.87
C PRO A 139 -15.69 6.93 -23.92
N LEU A 140 -14.93 7.07 -22.84
CA LEU A 140 -13.78 7.98 -22.75
C LEU A 140 -12.65 7.62 -23.73
N LEU A 141 -12.56 6.36 -24.16
CA LEU A 141 -11.54 5.91 -25.12
C LEU A 141 -11.90 6.30 -26.56
N GLY A 142 -13.16 6.70 -26.81
CA GLY A 142 -13.62 7.11 -28.14
C GLY A 142 -12.80 8.27 -28.71
N GLY A 143 -12.18 8.06 -29.90
CA GLY A 143 -11.34 9.07 -30.52
C GLY A 143 -9.91 9.17 -29.97
N HIS A 144 -9.53 8.31 -29.02
CA HIS A 144 -8.16 8.20 -28.51
C HIS A 144 -7.48 6.96 -29.11
N VAL A 145 -6.19 7.06 -29.33
CA VAL A 145 -5.34 5.97 -29.82
C VAL A 145 -4.44 5.54 -28.68
N LEU A 146 -4.37 4.25 -28.44
CA LEU A 146 -3.43 3.71 -27.45
C LEU A 146 -2.00 4.07 -27.87
N GLU A 147 -1.27 4.68 -26.95
CA GLU A 147 0.16 4.98 -27.13
C GLU A 147 0.99 3.87 -26.52
N ASP A 148 0.71 3.51 -25.25
CA ASP A 148 1.43 2.44 -24.55
C ASP A 148 0.64 1.93 -23.34
N THR A 149 1.05 0.75 -22.83
CA THR A 149 0.53 0.12 -21.61
C THR A 149 1.66 -0.18 -20.64
N GLU A 150 1.32 -0.24 -19.34
CA GLU A 150 2.28 -0.56 -18.28
C GLU A 150 3.50 0.39 -18.28
N VAL A 151 3.26 1.69 -18.49
CA VAL A 151 4.30 2.70 -18.65
C VAL A 151 4.94 3.00 -17.29
N GLU A 152 6.25 2.79 -17.20
CA GLU A 152 7.04 3.11 -16.00
C GLU A 152 7.70 4.47 -16.15
N LEU A 153 7.44 5.39 -15.21
CA LEU A 153 7.97 6.73 -15.17
C LEU A 153 8.56 7.03 -13.80
N GLU A 154 9.50 7.95 -13.75
CA GLU A 154 10.06 8.48 -12.51
C GLU A 154 9.83 9.99 -12.43
N LEU A 155 9.37 10.47 -11.26
CA LEU A 155 9.22 11.88 -10.96
C LEU A 155 10.16 12.24 -9.81
N ALA A 156 11.16 13.06 -10.09
CA ALA A 156 12.09 13.55 -9.08
C ALA A 156 11.42 14.61 -8.20
N LEU A 157 11.31 14.33 -6.91
CA LEU A 157 10.87 15.26 -5.86
C LEU A 157 11.90 15.20 -4.74
N GLU A 158 12.93 16.01 -4.80
CA GLU A 158 13.99 15.98 -3.80
C GLU A 158 13.46 16.00 -2.35
N PRO A 159 13.91 15.12 -1.47
CA PRO A 159 14.98 14.14 -1.63
C PRO A 159 14.53 12.75 -2.11
N VAL A 160 13.33 12.59 -2.67
CA VAL A 160 12.73 11.32 -3.05
C VAL A 160 12.39 11.30 -4.54
N THR A 161 12.60 10.18 -5.20
CA THR A 161 12.08 9.93 -6.55
C THR A 161 10.82 9.07 -6.46
N LEU A 162 9.72 9.54 -7.03
CA LEU A 162 8.49 8.77 -7.12
C LEU A 162 8.54 7.85 -8.34
N ARG A 163 8.24 6.57 -8.13
CA ARG A 163 8.05 5.59 -9.20
C ARG A 163 6.58 5.49 -9.54
N CYS A 164 6.25 5.76 -10.77
CA CYS A 164 4.92 5.72 -11.32
C CYS A 164 4.82 4.53 -12.28
N ARG A 165 3.71 3.79 -12.21
CA ARG A 165 3.35 2.77 -13.20
C ARG A 165 1.94 3.06 -13.66
N LEU A 166 1.81 3.47 -14.91
CA LEU A 166 0.55 3.82 -15.54
C LEU A 166 0.04 2.61 -16.30
N ASP A 167 -1.19 2.19 -16.06
CA ASP A 167 -1.74 0.99 -16.69
C ASP A 167 -1.92 1.18 -18.20
N ALA A 168 -2.43 2.35 -18.64
CA ALA A 168 -2.53 2.68 -20.05
C ALA A 168 -2.46 4.19 -20.30
N VAL A 169 -1.83 4.56 -21.41
CA VAL A 169 -1.72 5.94 -21.89
C VAL A 169 -2.22 6.02 -23.31
N PHE A 170 -3.11 6.96 -23.57
CA PHE A 170 -3.71 7.18 -24.88
C PHE A 170 -3.43 8.60 -25.36
N ARG A 171 -3.30 8.73 -26.69
CA ARG A 171 -3.21 10.01 -27.37
C ARG A 171 -4.57 10.37 -27.97
N GLY A 172 -5.07 11.53 -27.59
CA GLY A 172 -6.33 12.07 -28.05
C GLY A 172 -6.19 13.13 -29.15
N PRO A 173 -7.32 13.63 -29.63
CA PRO A 173 -7.36 14.72 -30.61
C PRO A 173 -6.62 15.96 -30.08
N GLY A 174 -5.92 16.66 -30.98
CA GLY A 174 -5.19 17.87 -30.64
C GLY A 174 -3.94 17.65 -29.80
N GLY A 175 -3.45 16.41 -29.67
CA GLY A 175 -2.26 16.08 -28.89
C GLY A 175 -2.50 15.98 -27.38
N THR A 176 -3.76 15.83 -26.97
CA THR A 176 -4.12 15.58 -25.58
C THR A 176 -3.72 14.19 -25.14
N TRP A 177 -3.52 14.02 -23.83
CA TRP A 177 -3.21 12.74 -23.23
C TRP A 177 -4.36 12.29 -22.33
N LEU A 178 -4.66 11.00 -22.36
CA LEU A 178 -5.58 10.34 -21.44
C LEU A 178 -4.81 9.24 -20.73
N ILE A 179 -4.70 9.34 -19.40
CA ILE A 179 -4.11 8.34 -18.53
C ILE A 179 -5.25 7.54 -17.91
N VAL A 180 -5.16 6.23 -18.01
CA VAL A 180 -6.12 5.31 -17.39
C VAL A 180 -5.40 4.43 -16.38
N ASP A 181 -5.95 4.34 -15.17
CA ASP A 181 -5.47 3.50 -14.08
C ASP A 181 -6.67 2.64 -13.63
N TRP A 182 -6.56 1.34 -13.87
CA TRP A 182 -7.63 0.39 -13.61
C TRP A 182 -7.67 0.00 -12.13
N LYS A 183 -8.85 -0.01 -11.54
CA LYS A 183 -9.03 -0.44 -10.15
C LYS A 183 -10.14 -1.48 -10.05
N THR A 184 -9.77 -2.70 -9.70
CA THR A 184 -10.68 -3.83 -9.57
C THR A 184 -11.30 -3.97 -8.18
N GLY A 185 -10.91 -3.10 -7.24
CA GLY A 185 -11.40 -3.10 -5.86
C GLY A 185 -12.61 -2.19 -5.65
N SER A 186 -13.28 -2.35 -4.52
CA SER A 186 -14.39 -1.48 -4.09
C SER A 186 -13.94 -0.19 -3.39
N ARG A 187 -12.64 0.00 -3.19
CA ARG A 187 -12.09 1.17 -2.50
C ARG A 187 -12.14 2.39 -3.41
N ARG A 188 -12.59 3.53 -2.86
CA ARG A 188 -12.56 4.79 -3.58
C ARG A 188 -11.11 5.16 -3.90
N VAL A 189 -10.84 5.52 -5.15
CA VAL A 189 -9.50 5.88 -5.60
C VAL A 189 -9.26 7.36 -5.34
N PRO A 190 -8.19 7.73 -4.63
CA PRO A 190 -7.77 9.12 -4.51
C PRO A 190 -7.31 9.66 -5.86
N VAL A 191 -7.67 10.90 -6.17
CA VAL A 191 -7.28 11.57 -7.42
C VAL A 191 -5.79 11.96 -7.40
N ASP A 192 -5.18 12.02 -6.24
CA ASP A 192 -3.79 12.47 -6.05
C ASP A 192 -2.77 11.61 -6.81
N GLN A 193 -2.99 10.29 -6.87
CA GLN A 193 -2.14 9.38 -7.65
C GLN A 193 -2.14 9.75 -9.13
N LEU A 194 -3.32 10.02 -9.71
CA LEU A 194 -3.43 10.43 -11.10
C LEU A 194 -2.76 11.79 -11.36
N SER A 195 -2.83 12.73 -10.42
CA SER A 195 -2.13 14.01 -10.52
C SER A 195 -0.63 13.82 -10.62
N VAL A 196 -0.05 12.91 -9.80
CA VAL A 196 1.36 12.55 -9.88
C VAL A 196 1.71 11.95 -11.25
N TYR A 197 0.88 11.07 -11.77
CA TYR A 197 1.07 10.46 -13.09
C TYR A 197 1.08 11.50 -14.22
N VAL A 198 0.17 12.49 -14.15
CA VAL A 198 0.17 13.60 -15.12
C VAL A 198 1.47 14.39 -15.07
N HIS A 199 1.98 14.70 -13.87
CA HIS A 199 3.25 15.40 -13.72
C HIS A 199 4.44 14.57 -14.20
N ALA A 200 4.46 13.27 -13.91
CA ALA A 200 5.51 12.37 -14.37
C ALA A 200 5.53 12.25 -15.90
N LEU A 201 4.36 12.12 -16.52
CA LEU A 201 4.24 12.06 -17.98
C LEU A 201 4.61 13.39 -18.66
N ALA A 202 4.29 14.52 -18.05
CA ALA A 202 4.65 15.83 -18.58
C ALA A 202 6.14 16.15 -18.45
N ALA A 203 6.86 15.47 -17.57
CA ALA A 203 8.31 15.64 -17.34
C ALA A 203 9.17 14.66 -18.15
N SER A 204 8.57 13.63 -18.77
CA SER A 204 9.24 12.63 -19.62
C SER A 204 9.38 13.14 -21.05
#